data_0b78dee62af7f59b19e0174f7e05a16e
#
_entry.id   0b78dee62af7f59b19e0174f7e05a16e
#
_cell.length_a   1.000
_cell.length_b   1.000
_cell.length_c   1.000
_cell.angle_alpha   90.00
_cell.angle_beta   90.00
_cell.angle_gamma   90.00
#
_symmetry.space_group_name_H-M   'P 1'
#
loop_
_entity.id
_entity.type
_entity.pdbx_description
1 polymer ?
#
loop_
_entity_poly.entity_id
_entity_poly.type
_entity_poly.pdbx_seq_one_letter_code
_entity_poly.pdbx_strand_id
1 'polypeptide(L)'
;MCAAEAGFATLAAADALQVSAPDGSQVQVLLALRGGSMATFTLQPGQVSAAVTHRTVEELWYVVSGQGAMWRRSATQESITPLVPGLCLSVPLGTAFQFRGEGDVPLVAVAVTMPPWPGPDEAVAVAGPWPACT
;
A
#
# COMPACT_ATOMS: atom_id res chain seq x y z
N MET A 1 2.06 4.65 40.19
CA MET A 1 1.63 3.56 39.29
C MET A 1 2.51 3.58 38.05
N CYS A 2 3.07 2.47 37.74
CA CYS A 2 3.83 2.37 36.48
C CYS A 2 2.88 2.44 35.30
N ALA A 3 3.27 3.16 34.26
CA ALA A 3 2.56 3.09 33.00
C ALA A 3 2.59 1.64 32.52
N ALA A 4 1.46 1.13 32.05
CA ALA A 4 1.43 -0.19 31.46
C ALA A 4 2.36 -0.21 30.24
N GLU A 5 3.28 -1.15 30.21
CA GLU A 5 4.06 -1.39 29.00
C GLU A 5 3.12 -1.80 27.87
N ALA A 6 3.39 -1.32 26.65
CA ALA A 6 2.69 -1.80 25.48
C ALA A 6 2.98 -3.30 25.35
N GLY A 7 1.94 -4.12 25.46
CA GLY A 7 2.06 -5.55 25.22
C GLY A 7 2.43 -5.82 23.77
N PHE A 8 3.06 -6.96 23.51
CA PHE A 8 3.25 -7.41 22.14
C PHE A 8 1.99 -8.13 21.65
N ALA A 9 1.79 -8.12 20.34
CA ALA A 9 0.61 -8.71 19.71
C ALA A 9 1.02 -9.63 18.55
N THR A 10 0.16 -10.60 18.28
CA THR A 10 0.33 -11.53 17.17
C THR A 10 -0.98 -11.60 16.41
N LEU A 11 -0.93 -11.57 15.08
CA LEU A 11 -2.11 -11.60 14.24
C LEU A 11 -1.83 -12.46 13.01
N ALA A 12 -2.68 -13.46 12.76
CA ALA A 12 -2.67 -14.17 11.50
C ALA A 12 -3.42 -13.34 10.45
N ALA A 13 -2.90 -13.28 9.22
CA ALA A 13 -3.52 -12.51 8.17
C ALA A 13 -4.99 -12.92 7.90
N ALA A 14 -5.30 -14.21 8.07
CA ALA A 14 -6.65 -14.72 7.90
C ALA A 14 -7.67 -14.11 8.89
N ASP A 15 -7.19 -13.63 10.03
CA ASP A 15 -8.02 -13.03 11.08
C ASP A 15 -8.02 -11.49 11.02
N ALA A 16 -7.29 -10.91 10.07
CA ALA A 16 -7.15 -9.46 9.98
C ALA A 16 -8.44 -8.82 9.45
N LEU A 17 -8.69 -7.59 9.92
CA LEU A 17 -9.76 -6.76 9.39
C LEU A 17 -9.48 -6.45 7.91
N GLN A 18 -10.48 -6.69 7.06
CA GLN A 18 -10.41 -6.34 5.64
C GLN A 18 -11.22 -5.07 5.38
N VAL A 19 -10.62 -4.15 4.64
CA VAL A 19 -11.25 -2.89 4.25
C VAL A 19 -10.90 -2.57 2.80
N SER A 20 -11.67 -1.66 2.18
CA SER A 20 -11.28 -1.07 0.91
C SER A 20 -10.46 0.18 1.17
N ALA A 21 -9.30 0.29 0.55
CA ALA A 21 -8.48 1.48 0.63
C ALA A 21 -9.09 2.65 -0.18
N PRO A 22 -8.67 3.89 0.06
CA PRO A 22 -9.11 5.02 -0.75
C PRO A 22 -8.80 4.87 -2.23
N ASP A 23 -7.74 4.14 -2.59
CA ASP A 23 -7.37 3.86 -3.98
C ASP A 23 -8.16 2.71 -4.61
N GLY A 24 -9.05 2.06 -3.87
CA GLY A 24 -9.91 0.97 -4.34
C GLY A 24 -9.33 -0.42 -4.16
N SER A 25 -8.09 -0.57 -3.72
CA SER A 25 -7.50 -1.87 -3.45
C SER A 25 -8.10 -2.50 -2.19
N GLN A 26 -8.05 -3.82 -2.10
CA GLN A 26 -8.44 -4.55 -0.87
C GLN A 26 -7.26 -4.54 0.10
N VAL A 27 -7.55 -4.21 1.35
CA VAL A 27 -6.53 -4.08 2.39
C VAL A 27 -6.86 -5.00 3.56
N GLN A 28 -5.86 -5.77 4.00
CA GLN A 28 -5.89 -6.39 5.32
C GLN A 28 -5.09 -5.50 6.27
N VAL A 29 -5.76 -5.05 7.33
CA VAL A 29 -5.12 -4.22 8.36
C VAL A 29 -4.36 -5.15 9.30
N LEU A 30 -3.05 -5.07 9.30
CA LEU A 30 -2.19 -5.89 10.14
C LEU A 30 -1.85 -5.13 11.44
N LEU A 31 -0.65 -5.34 11.97
CA LEU A 31 -0.26 -4.74 13.23
C LEU A 31 0.33 -3.35 13.04
N ALA A 32 0.28 -2.56 14.10
CA ALA A 32 0.86 -1.23 14.13
C ALA A 32 1.59 -1.02 15.45
N LEU A 33 2.65 -0.23 15.38
CA LEU A 33 3.38 0.29 16.51
C LEU A 33 3.42 1.82 16.39
N ARG A 34 4.13 2.46 17.31
CA ARG A 34 4.19 3.93 17.37
C ARG A 34 4.76 4.54 16.09
N GLY A 35 5.74 3.89 15.47
CA GLY A 35 6.45 4.43 14.32
C GLY A 35 5.89 4.03 12.96
N GLY A 36 4.96 3.07 12.89
CA GLY A 36 4.44 2.61 11.62
C GLY A 36 3.32 1.61 11.74
N SER A 37 2.64 1.35 10.63
CA SER A 37 1.60 0.33 10.52
C SER A 37 1.85 -0.56 9.32
N MET A 38 1.38 -1.79 9.41
CA MET A 38 1.58 -2.82 8.39
C MET A 38 0.22 -3.23 7.81
N ALA A 39 0.17 -3.41 6.50
CA ALA A 39 -1.01 -3.86 5.80
C ALA A 39 -0.64 -4.69 4.58
N THR A 40 -1.56 -5.50 4.09
CA THR A 40 -1.44 -6.07 2.75
C THR A 40 -2.37 -5.33 1.81
N PHE A 41 -1.94 -5.18 0.56
CA PHE A 41 -2.76 -4.64 -0.53
C PHE A 41 -2.94 -5.71 -1.57
N THR A 42 -4.17 -5.87 -2.05
CA THR A 42 -4.51 -6.87 -3.07
C THR A 42 -5.29 -6.22 -4.21
N LEU A 43 -4.87 -6.49 -5.43
CA LEU A 43 -5.64 -6.23 -6.65
C LEU A 43 -5.84 -7.55 -7.40
N GLN A 44 -7.07 -7.77 -7.86
CA GLN A 44 -7.36 -8.88 -8.75
C GLN A 44 -6.75 -8.61 -10.14
N PRO A 45 -6.53 -9.66 -10.95
CA PRO A 45 -6.06 -9.47 -12.32
C PRO A 45 -6.91 -8.46 -13.08
N GLY A 46 -6.26 -7.48 -13.71
CA GLY A 46 -6.92 -6.43 -14.47
C GLY A 46 -7.43 -5.25 -13.66
N GLN A 47 -7.41 -5.32 -12.32
CA GLN A 47 -7.77 -4.18 -11.49
C GLN A 47 -6.65 -3.14 -11.47
N VAL A 48 -7.04 -1.87 -11.39
CA VAL A 48 -6.13 -0.73 -11.38
C VAL A 48 -6.55 0.20 -10.25
N SER A 49 -5.62 0.51 -9.36
CA SER A 49 -5.89 1.43 -8.25
C SER A 49 -6.10 2.86 -8.76
N ALA A 50 -6.71 3.70 -7.95
CA ALA A 50 -6.66 5.14 -8.19
C ALA A 50 -5.22 5.64 -8.00
N ALA A 51 -4.85 6.69 -8.74
CA ALA A 51 -3.58 7.38 -8.52
C ALA A 51 -3.73 8.35 -7.36
N VAL A 52 -2.82 8.27 -6.40
CA VAL A 52 -2.88 9.07 -5.18
C VAL A 52 -1.49 9.57 -4.78
N THR A 53 -1.48 10.58 -3.94
CA THR A 53 -0.32 10.97 -3.14
C THR A 53 -0.75 11.03 -1.67
N HIS A 54 0.19 10.83 -0.75
CA HIS A 54 -0.11 10.86 0.67
C HIS A 54 0.28 12.21 1.29
N ARG A 55 -0.50 12.65 2.28
CA ARG A 55 -0.28 13.95 2.95
C ARG A 55 0.88 13.90 3.93
N THR A 56 0.99 12.81 4.70
CA THR A 56 1.90 12.75 5.86
C THR A 56 2.67 11.45 5.97
N VAL A 57 2.29 10.39 5.26
CA VAL A 57 2.96 9.09 5.37
C VAL A 57 3.85 8.81 4.18
N GLU A 58 4.88 8.03 4.43
CA GLU A 58 5.69 7.38 3.42
C GLU A 58 5.57 5.86 3.60
N GLU A 59 5.93 5.10 2.57
CA GLU A 59 5.69 3.66 2.57
C GLU A 59 6.89 2.89 2.05
N LEU A 60 7.03 1.68 2.59
CA LEU A 60 7.88 0.63 2.02
C LEU A 60 6.99 -0.55 1.63
N TRP A 61 7.22 -1.10 0.46
CA TRP A 61 6.44 -2.19 -0.12
C TRP A 61 7.31 -3.42 -0.36
N TYR A 62 6.73 -4.58 -0.20
CA TYR A 62 7.31 -5.86 -0.60
C TYR A 62 6.25 -6.68 -1.34
N VAL A 63 6.53 -7.04 -2.59
CA VAL A 63 5.59 -7.85 -3.38
C VAL A 63 5.70 -9.31 -2.95
N VAL A 64 4.57 -9.88 -2.53
CA VAL A 64 4.49 -11.24 -2.02
C VAL A 64 4.16 -12.22 -3.13
N SER A 65 3.17 -11.91 -3.96
CA SER A 65 2.70 -12.81 -5.02
C SER A 65 2.02 -12.04 -6.13
N GLY A 66 1.84 -12.71 -7.26
CA GLY A 66 1.22 -12.13 -8.43
C GLY A 66 2.19 -11.27 -9.23
N GLN A 67 1.63 -10.54 -10.19
CA GLN A 67 2.37 -9.65 -11.09
C GLN A 67 1.59 -8.36 -11.27
N GLY A 68 2.29 -7.30 -11.64
CA GLY A 68 1.66 -6.02 -11.91
C GLY A 68 2.68 -4.97 -12.32
N ALA A 69 2.27 -3.73 -12.18
CA ALA A 69 3.13 -2.58 -12.42
C ALA A 69 2.79 -1.47 -11.43
N MET A 70 3.80 -0.71 -11.02
CA MET A 70 3.61 0.49 -10.21
C MET A 70 4.23 1.68 -10.91
N TRP A 71 3.41 2.70 -11.12
CA TRP A 71 3.85 4.01 -11.54
C TRP A 71 4.14 4.86 -10.29
N ARG A 72 5.26 5.58 -10.30
CA ARG A 72 5.63 6.55 -9.25
C ARG A 72 6.14 7.81 -9.91
N ARG A 73 5.77 8.97 -9.34
CA ARG A 73 6.25 10.28 -9.78
C ARG A 73 6.56 11.17 -8.57
N SER A 74 7.76 11.72 -8.56
CA SER A 74 8.17 12.76 -7.62
C SER A 74 8.53 14.04 -8.39
N ALA A 75 9.07 15.05 -7.70
CA ALA A 75 9.53 16.28 -8.33
C ALA A 75 10.70 16.04 -9.32
N THR A 76 11.47 14.97 -9.13
CA THR A 76 12.72 14.75 -9.86
C THR A 76 12.77 13.43 -10.64
N GLN A 77 11.77 12.56 -10.48
CA GLN A 77 11.82 11.21 -11.02
C GLN A 77 10.42 10.72 -11.38
N GLU A 78 10.33 9.99 -12.48
CA GLU A 78 9.10 9.30 -12.85
C GLU A 78 9.47 7.95 -13.46
N SER A 79 8.77 6.88 -13.04
CA SER A 79 9.02 5.55 -13.56
C SER A 79 7.80 4.65 -13.46
N ILE A 80 7.78 3.62 -14.30
CA ILE A 80 6.85 2.49 -14.17
C ILE A 80 7.72 1.26 -13.93
N THR A 81 7.48 0.58 -12.81
CA THR A 81 8.26 -0.57 -12.38
C THR A 81 7.41 -1.82 -12.47
N PRO A 82 7.84 -2.87 -13.20
CA PRO A 82 7.17 -4.16 -13.13
C PRO A 82 7.21 -4.73 -11.71
N LEU A 83 6.07 -5.22 -11.23
CA LEU A 83 5.96 -5.83 -9.92
C LEU A 83 6.04 -7.35 -10.07
N VAL A 84 6.98 -7.94 -9.37
CA VAL A 84 7.18 -9.39 -9.31
C VAL A 84 7.44 -9.80 -7.86
N PRO A 85 7.14 -11.06 -7.47
CA PRO A 85 7.41 -11.50 -6.10
C PRO A 85 8.86 -11.28 -5.69
N GLY A 86 9.04 -10.78 -4.47
CA GLY A 86 10.36 -10.48 -3.92
C GLY A 86 10.88 -9.07 -4.18
N LEU A 87 10.16 -8.27 -4.96
CA LEU A 87 10.56 -6.89 -5.25
C LEU A 87 10.19 -5.95 -4.10
N CYS A 88 11.13 -5.10 -3.71
CA CYS A 88 10.90 -4.01 -2.75
C CYS A 88 10.78 -2.68 -3.46
N LEU A 89 9.88 -1.81 -2.98
CA LEU A 89 9.70 -0.46 -3.51
C LEU A 89 9.56 0.53 -2.35
N SER A 90 10.04 1.74 -2.56
CA SER A 90 9.79 2.85 -1.67
C SER A 90 8.81 3.84 -2.30
N VAL A 91 7.95 4.42 -1.47
CA VAL A 91 7.06 5.53 -1.84
C VAL A 91 7.31 6.65 -0.83
N PRO A 92 8.30 7.51 -1.08
CA PRO A 92 8.60 8.62 -0.19
C PRO A 92 7.42 9.59 -0.10
N LEU A 93 7.39 10.37 0.99
CA LEU A 93 6.40 11.43 1.17
C LEU A 93 6.40 12.36 -0.05
N GLY A 94 5.20 12.69 -0.54
CA GLY A 94 5.04 13.56 -1.69
C GLY A 94 5.15 12.86 -3.05
N THR A 95 5.41 11.56 -3.06
CA THR A 95 5.43 10.77 -4.30
C THR A 95 4.01 10.39 -4.68
N ALA A 96 3.62 10.68 -5.92
CA ALA A 96 2.38 10.15 -6.50
C ALA A 96 2.62 8.71 -6.96
N PHE A 97 1.64 7.85 -6.81
CA PHE A 97 1.76 6.47 -7.27
C PHE A 97 0.41 5.88 -7.66
N GLN A 98 0.47 4.87 -8.50
CA GLN A 98 -0.67 4.08 -8.95
C GLN A 98 -0.16 2.69 -9.28
N PHE A 99 -0.94 1.65 -8.95
CA PHE A 99 -0.53 0.28 -9.26
C PHE A 99 -1.68 -0.50 -9.87
N ARG A 100 -1.34 -1.55 -10.60
CA ARG A 100 -2.30 -2.42 -11.27
C ARG A 100 -1.88 -3.88 -11.16
N GLY A 101 -2.88 -4.76 -11.12
CA GLY A 101 -2.70 -6.20 -11.19
C GLY A 101 -2.65 -6.67 -12.64
N GLU A 102 -1.72 -7.57 -12.94
CA GLU A 102 -1.55 -8.20 -14.25
C GLU A 102 -1.53 -9.71 -14.08
N GLY A 103 -1.45 -10.42 -15.20
CA GLY A 103 -1.45 -11.88 -15.15
C GLY A 103 -2.81 -12.45 -14.79
N ASP A 104 -2.83 -13.65 -14.21
CA ASP A 104 -4.04 -14.44 -13.96
C ASP A 104 -4.23 -14.79 -12.47
N VAL A 105 -3.39 -14.29 -11.59
CA VAL A 105 -3.52 -14.43 -10.13
C VAL A 105 -3.48 -13.06 -9.46
N PRO A 106 -4.05 -12.92 -8.25
CA PRO A 106 -4.03 -11.64 -7.56
C PRO A 106 -2.62 -11.12 -7.28
N LEU A 107 -2.44 -9.82 -7.46
CA LEU A 107 -1.25 -9.12 -6.98
C LEU A 107 -1.42 -8.85 -5.49
N VAL A 108 -0.47 -9.30 -4.68
CA VAL A 108 -0.47 -9.08 -3.23
C VAL A 108 0.87 -8.48 -2.82
N ALA A 109 0.81 -7.38 -2.09
CA ALA A 109 1.98 -6.73 -1.52
C ALA A 109 1.76 -6.45 -0.04
N VAL A 110 2.83 -6.53 0.75
CA VAL A 110 2.88 -6.04 2.12
C VAL A 110 3.45 -4.63 2.08
N ALA A 111 2.85 -3.72 2.82
CA ALA A 111 3.37 -2.37 2.95
C ALA A 111 3.44 -1.95 4.42
N VAL A 112 4.45 -1.14 4.73
CA VAL A 112 4.59 -0.46 6.02
C VAL A 112 4.43 1.03 5.75
N THR A 113 3.48 1.65 6.46
CA THR A 113 3.28 3.10 6.44
C THR A 113 3.94 3.73 7.65
N MET A 114 4.61 4.83 7.47
CA MET A 114 5.36 5.56 8.50
C MET A 114 5.05 7.05 8.40
N PRO A 115 4.46 7.66 9.42
CA PRO A 115 3.87 7.11 10.66
C PRO A 115 2.70 6.15 10.39
N PRO A 116 2.06 5.58 11.43
CA PRO A 116 0.90 4.71 11.23
C PRO A 116 -0.19 5.36 10.40
N TRP A 117 -0.87 4.57 9.57
CA TRP A 117 -1.94 5.06 8.69
C TRP A 117 -3.00 5.81 9.49
N PRO A 118 -3.23 7.11 9.22
CA PRO A 118 -4.11 7.93 10.05
C PRO A 118 -5.59 7.87 9.65
N GLY A 119 -5.89 7.48 8.43
CA GLY A 119 -7.27 7.40 7.96
C GLY A 119 -7.46 7.74 6.49
N PRO A 120 -8.70 7.73 5.98
CA PRO A 120 -8.98 7.83 4.54
C PRO A 120 -8.60 9.19 3.92
N ASP A 121 -8.55 10.25 4.71
CA ASP A 121 -8.18 11.59 4.21
C ASP A 121 -6.68 11.72 3.89
N GLU A 122 -5.89 10.73 4.24
CA GLU A 122 -4.46 10.71 4.00
C GLU A 122 -4.13 10.63 2.50
N ALA A 123 -4.93 9.90 1.72
CA ALA A 123 -4.73 9.74 0.29
C ALA A 123 -5.46 10.84 -0.47
N VAL A 124 -4.72 11.53 -1.32
CA VAL A 124 -5.23 12.63 -2.18
C VAL A 124 -5.18 12.17 -3.62
N ALA A 125 -6.30 12.21 -4.33
CA ALA A 125 -6.38 11.83 -5.73
C ALA A 125 -5.51 12.75 -6.61
N VAL A 126 -4.78 12.17 -7.53
CA VAL A 126 -3.97 12.86 -8.54
C VAL A 126 -4.20 12.23 -9.91
N ALA A 127 -3.75 12.91 -10.97
CA ALA A 127 -3.75 12.32 -12.30
C ALA A 127 -2.67 11.23 -12.38
N GLY A 128 -3.02 10.09 -12.93
CA GLY A 128 -2.11 8.97 -13.17
C GLY A 128 -2.17 8.47 -14.59
N PRO A 129 -1.30 7.55 -14.99
CA PRO A 129 -1.21 7.06 -16.37
C PRO A 129 -2.34 6.11 -16.77
N TRP A 130 -3.05 5.52 -15.80
CA TRP A 130 -4.05 4.50 -16.08
C TRP A 130 -5.42 4.89 -15.53
N PRO A 131 -6.53 4.56 -16.24
CA PRO A 131 -7.87 4.68 -15.66
C PRO A 131 -8.01 3.72 -14.47
N ALA A 132 -8.51 4.21 -13.34
CA ALA A 132 -8.79 3.37 -12.19
C ALA A 132 -9.93 2.38 -12.50
N CYS A 133 -9.78 1.14 -12.03
CA CYS A 133 -10.76 0.08 -12.24
C CYS A 133 -10.64 -0.97 -11.13
N THR A 134 -11.51 -0.88 -10.14
CA THR A 134 -11.51 -1.82 -9.00
C THR A 134 -12.88 -2.43 -8.73
#